data_4e1f6411d0975806e70f45ef04b3cd60
#
_entry.id   4e1f6411d0975806e70f45ef04b3cd60
#
_cell.length_a   1.000
_cell.length_b   1.000
_cell.length_c   1.000
_cell.angle_alpha   90.00
_cell.angle_beta   90.00
_cell.angle_gamma   90.00
#
_symmetry.space_group_name_H-M   'P 1'
#
loop_
_entity.id
_entity.type
_entity.pdbx_description
1 polymer ?
#
loop_
_entity_poly.entity_id
_entity_poly.type
_entity_poly.pdbx_seq_one_letter_code
_entity_poly.pdbx_strand_id
1 'polypeptide(L)'
;MNRPKLLKVLENNAASFDIRYEKVPYFDNPWHYHPEIELTLITKSKGTRFVGDNIERFNEGDLVLLGSNLPHYWRNDSIYYEPKSTEKAEAMILRFRLDFLGKPWLQIPEMREVKQLFEDAAHGISFSQITSDRVTPILQKMHLARGIEQVIDFLELFKILAQAKDGRSLSTKIFGESKPINDSDRMNQVLGYIHKHLQEKITLETVAN
;
A
#
# COMPACT_ATOMS: atom_id res chain seq x y z
N MET A 1 14.66 -2.47 -17.66
CA MET A 1 13.51 -1.86 -16.98
C MET A 1 13.80 -1.63 -15.52
N ASN A 2 13.25 -0.60 -14.94
CA ASN A 2 13.80 0.04 -13.75
C ASN A 2 13.57 -0.75 -12.46
N ARG A 3 14.60 -0.72 -11.58
CA ARG A 3 14.53 -1.07 -10.16
C ARG A 3 13.33 -0.39 -9.50
N PRO A 4 12.70 -0.97 -8.46
CA PRO A 4 11.70 -0.24 -7.71
C PRO A 4 12.29 1.10 -7.30
N LYS A 5 11.60 2.17 -7.63
CA LYS A 5 12.10 3.52 -7.36
C LYS A 5 11.82 3.86 -5.90
N LEU A 6 12.83 4.36 -5.21
CA LEU A 6 12.60 5.06 -3.95
C LEU A 6 11.78 6.31 -4.27
N LEU A 7 10.51 6.32 -3.88
CA LEU A 7 9.71 7.53 -3.90
C LEU A 7 9.93 8.30 -2.61
N LYS A 8 10.44 9.52 -2.73
CA LYS A 8 10.38 10.45 -1.59
C LYS A 8 8.93 10.90 -1.44
N VAL A 9 8.28 10.46 -0.39
CA VAL A 9 7.05 11.09 0.08
C VAL A 9 7.43 12.52 0.49
N LEU A 10 6.71 13.51 -0.03
CA LEU A 10 6.98 14.92 0.30
C LEU A 10 6.88 15.09 1.81
N GLU A 11 8.00 15.37 2.45
CA GLU A 11 8.04 15.76 3.85
C GLU A 11 7.31 17.09 3.98
N ASN A 12 6.08 17.02 4.42
CA ASN A 12 5.36 18.21 4.88
C ASN A 12 5.81 18.45 6.33
N ASN A 13 6.76 19.35 6.53
CA ASN A 13 7.25 19.74 7.87
C ASN A 13 6.15 20.26 8.82
N ALA A 14 4.94 20.47 8.32
CA ALA A 14 3.79 20.90 9.10
C ALA A 14 2.86 19.76 9.56
N ALA A 15 3.12 18.51 9.14
CA ALA A 15 2.29 17.36 9.49
C ALA A 15 3.16 16.13 9.80
N SER A 16 2.76 15.37 10.83
CA SER A 16 3.46 14.15 11.28
C SER A 16 3.16 12.95 10.40
N PHE A 17 2.10 13.02 9.58
CA PHE A 17 1.69 12.01 8.61
C PHE A 17 0.93 12.68 7.45
N ASP A 18 0.85 11.98 6.33
CA ASP A 18 0.15 12.41 5.12
C ASP A 18 -1.12 11.57 4.97
N ILE A 19 -2.29 12.21 4.90
CA ILE A 19 -3.55 11.58 4.52
C ILE A 19 -4.17 12.35 3.37
N ARG A 20 -4.44 11.65 2.26
CA ARG A 20 -4.97 12.25 1.06
C ARG A 20 -6.01 11.38 0.38
N TYR A 21 -6.92 12.02 -0.30
CA TYR A 21 -7.82 11.44 -1.26
C TYR A 21 -7.30 11.74 -2.66
N GLU A 22 -7.02 10.70 -3.42
CA GLU A 22 -6.61 10.80 -4.82
C GLU A 22 -7.77 10.46 -5.73
N LYS A 23 -7.95 11.27 -6.78
CA LYS A 23 -8.88 11.03 -7.87
C LYS A 23 -8.19 11.34 -9.17
N VAL A 24 -7.81 10.31 -9.89
CA VAL A 24 -6.98 10.37 -11.10
C VAL A 24 -7.60 9.55 -12.22
N PRO A 25 -7.21 9.76 -13.49
CA PRO A 25 -7.66 8.90 -14.57
C PRO A 25 -7.33 7.42 -14.33
N TYR A 26 -6.13 7.13 -13.86
CA TYR A 26 -5.62 5.83 -13.46
C TYR A 26 -4.46 6.02 -12.49
N PHE A 27 -4.12 5.01 -11.69
CA PHE A 27 -2.92 5.04 -10.85
C PHE A 27 -1.68 4.92 -11.75
N ASP A 28 -0.80 5.92 -11.72
CA ASP A 28 0.39 6.03 -12.59
C ASP A 28 1.72 5.88 -11.82
N ASN A 29 1.67 5.67 -10.51
CA ASN A 29 2.86 5.42 -9.72
C ASN A 29 3.62 4.22 -10.29
N PRO A 30 4.95 4.30 -10.47
CA PRO A 30 5.74 3.14 -10.88
C PRO A 30 5.80 2.09 -9.77
N TRP A 31 6.33 0.91 -10.07
CA TRP A 31 6.79 -0.03 -9.05
C TRP A 31 7.77 0.67 -8.13
N HIS A 32 7.43 0.83 -6.85
CA HIS A 32 8.19 1.67 -5.92
C HIS A 32 8.15 1.16 -4.48
N TYR A 33 8.97 1.75 -3.64
CA TYR A 33 8.99 1.58 -2.20
C TYR A 33 9.36 2.90 -1.52
N HIS A 34 9.04 3.01 -0.24
CA HIS A 34 9.39 4.15 0.61
C HIS A 34 9.46 3.73 2.09
N PRO A 35 10.15 4.50 2.96
CA PRO A 35 10.35 4.14 4.36
C PRO A 35 9.11 4.28 5.24
N GLU A 36 8.07 4.97 4.77
CA GLU A 36 6.82 5.15 5.49
C GLU A 36 6.00 3.85 5.50
N ILE A 37 5.21 3.66 6.54
CA ILE A 37 4.06 2.74 6.52
C ILE A 37 2.98 3.38 5.65
N GLU A 38 2.31 2.59 4.84
CA GLU A 38 1.20 3.06 4.00
C GLU A 38 -0.04 2.22 4.23
N LEU A 39 -1.17 2.88 4.46
CA LEU A 39 -2.49 2.27 4.38
C LEU A 39 -3.19 2.83 3.14
N THR A 40 -3.51 1.96 2.20
CA THR A 40 -4.23 2.30 0.97
C THR A 40 -5.60 1.65 0.96
N LEU A 41 -6.65 2.47 0.82
CA LEU A 41 -8.02 2.07 0.57
C LEU A 41 -8.43 2.48 -0.84
N ILE A 42 -8.78 1.51 -1.67
CA ILE A 42 -9.35 1.77 -3.00
C ILE A 42 -10.84 2.11 -2.83
N THR A 43 -11.20 3.37 -3.06
CA THR A 43 -12.60 3.82 -2.93
C THR A 43 -13.38 3.67 -4.23
N LYS A 44 -12.69 3.66 -5.37
CA LYS A 44 -13.27 3.37 -6.67
C LYS A 44 -12.16 2.97 -7.64
N SER A 45 -12.21 1.81 -8.14
CA SER A 45 -11.34 1.35 -9.22
C SER A 45 -11.17 -0.18 -9.17
N LYS A 46 -10.61 -0.74 -10.23
CA LYS A 46 -10.24 -2.16 -10.32
C LYS A 46 -8.99 -2.34 -11.16
N GLY A 47 -8.29 -3.44 -10.91
CA GLY A 47 -7.05 -3.72 -11.60
C GLY A 47 -6.28 -4.88 -10.96
N THR A 48 -4.96 -4.84 -11.09
CA THR A 48 -4.03 -5.80 -10.51
C THR A 48 -3.09 -5.06 -9.55
N ARG A 49 -2.99 -5.57 -8.33
CA ARG A 49 -2.09 -5.10 -7.28
C ARG A 49 -0.86 -6.01 -7.22
N PHE A 50 0.28 -5.39 -7.04
CA PHE A 50 1.57 -6.03 -6.81
C PHE A 50 2.09 -5.57 -5.45
N VAL A 51 2.38 -6.50 -4.55
CA VAL A 51 2.93 -6.21 -3.22
C VAL A 51 3.97 -7.27 -2.89
N GLY A 52 5.25 -6.87 -2.84
CA GLY A 52 6.34 -7.83 -2.71
C GLY A 52 6.31 -8.86 -3.84
N ASP A 53 6.19 -10.13 -3.51
CA ASP A 53 6.05 -11.25 -4.44
C ASP A 53 4.59 -11.70 -4.66
N ASN A 54 3.61 -10.96 -4.11
CA ASN A 54 2.19 -11.22 -4.29
C ASN A 54 1.62 -10.43 -5.48
N ILE A 55 0.81 -11.09 -6.29
CA ILE A 55 0.09 -10.50 -7.43
C ILE A 55 -1.36 -10.93 -7.34
N GLU A 56 -2.26 -9.97 -7.12
CA GLU A 56 -3.69 -10.22 -6.99
C GLU A 56 -4.55 -9.14 -7.64
N ARG A 57 -5.79 -9.48 -7.92
CA ARG A 57 -6.80 -8.51 -8.35
C ARG A 57 -7.20 -7.62 -7.18
N PHE A 58 -7.45 -6.35 -7.47
CA PHE A 58 -8.09 -5.43 -6.54
C PHE A 58 -9.38 -4.86 -7.14
N ASN A 59 -10.28 -4.48 -6.27
CA ASN A 59 -11.54 -3.81 -6.59
C ASN A 59 -11.80 -2.70 -5.56
N GLU A 60 -12.91 -2.00 -5.71
CA GLU A 60 -13.42 -1.10 -4.67
C GLU A 60 -13.53 -1.81 -3.33
N GLY A 61 -13.10 -1.14 -2.26
CA GLY A 61 -13.03 -1.69 -0.91
C GLY A 61 -11.71 -2.40 -0.60
N ASP A 62 -10.80 -2.59 -1.57
CA ASP A 62 -9.46 -3.19 -1.31
C ASP A 62 -8.69 -2.32 -0.31
N LEU A 63 -8.44 -2.87 0.88
CA LEU A 63 -7.76 -2.22 1.98
C LEU A 63 -6.46 -2.95 2.29
N VAL A 64 -5.33 -2.26 2.14
CA VAL A 64 -4.00 -2.84 2.30
C VAL A 64 -3.12 -1.98 3.18
N LEU A 65 -2.51 -2.60 4.19
CA LEU A 65 -1.46 -2.01 5.01
C LEU A 65 -0.10 -2.52 4.55
N LEU A 66 0.79 -1.60 4.20
CA LEU A 66 2.14 -1.86 3.70
C LEU A 66 3.19 -1.42 4.73
N GLY A 67 4.12 -2.29 5.02
CA GLY A 67 5.26 -1.99 5.88
C GLY A 67 6.33 -1.15 5.18
N SER A 68 7.26 -0.61 5.98
CA SER A 68 8.38 0.19 5.47
C SER A 68 9.19 -0.58 4.41
N ASN A 69 9.50 0.10 3.32
CA ASN A 69 10.30 -0.40 2.21
C ASN A 69 9.73 -1.64 1.49
N LEU A 70 8.47 -1.99 1.70
CA LEU A 70 7.82 -3.05 0.95
C LEU A 70 7.49 -2.55 -0.46
N PRO A 71 8.04 -3.16 -1.54
CA PRO A 71 7.75 -2.74 -2.90
C PRO A 71 6.29 -2.99 -3.27
N HIS A 72 5.66 -2.01 -3.92
CA HIS A 72 4.25 -2.09 -4.27
C HIS A 72 3.89 -1.27 -5.52
N TYR A 73 2.74 -1.64 -6.12
CA TYR A 73 2.21 -1.02 -7.32
C TYR A 73 0.76 -1.42 -7.56
N TRP A 74 -0.09 -0.46 -7.94
CA TRP A 74 -1.46 -0.69 -8.40
C TRP A 74 -1.56 -0.35 -9.88
N ARG A 75 -2.01 -1.29 -10.69
CA ARG A 75 -2.24 -1.12 -12.10
C ARG A 75 -3.71 -1.30 -12.42
N ASN A 76 -4.33 -0.28 -12.96
CA ASN A 76 -5.71 -0.34 -13.41
C ASN A 76 -5.90 -1.26 -14.62
N ASP A 77 -7.13 -1.72 -14.85
CA ASP A 77 -7.52 -2.42 -16.06
C ASP A 77 -7.40 -1.54 -17.31
N SER A 78 -7.30 -2.14 -18.50
CA SER A 78 -7.04 -1.44 -19.75
C SER A 78 -8.03 -0.32 -20.06
N ILE A 79 -9.30 -0.48 -19.65
CA ILE A 79 -10.35 0.51 -19.87
C ILE A 79 -10.02 1.90 -19.28
N TYR A 80 -9.24 1.96 -18.21
CA TYR A 80 -8.83 3.23 -17.58
C TYR A 80 -7.83 4.03 -18.43
N TYR A 81 -7.12 3.36 -19.34
CA TYR A 81 -6.09 3.97 -20.21
C TYR A 81 -6.61 4.36 -21.57
N GLU A 82 -7.87 4.06 -21.90
CA GLU A 82 -8.46 4.41 -23.18
C GLU A 82 -8.62 5.93 -23.33
N PRO A 83 -8.33 6.52 -24.50
CA PRO A 83 -8.34 7.97 -24.70
C PRO A 83 -9.69 8.65 -24.39
N LYS A 84 -10.79 7.91 -24.46
CA LYS A 84 -12.16 8.39 -24.18
C LYS A 84 -12.73 7.80 -22.89
N SER A 85 -11.91 7.21 -22.05
CA SER A 85 -12.37 6.63 -20.81
C SER A 85 -12.96 7.68 -19.88
N THR A 86 -14.13 7.42 -19.36
CA THR A 86 -14.77 8.21 -18.28
C THR A 86 -14.47 7.64 -16.89
N GLU A 87 -13.82 6.45 -16.84
CA GLU A 87 -13.42 5.82 -15.60
C GLU A 87 -12.42 6.68 -14.84
N LYS A 88 -12.51 6.63 -13.52
CA LYS A 88 -11.57 7.28 -12.60
C LYS A 88 -11.15 6.30 -11.53
N ALA A 89 -9.88 6.35 -11.22
CA ALA A 89 -9.33 5.65 -10.06
C ALA A 89 -9.35 6.59 -8.86
N GLU A 90 -9.88 6.11 -7.73
CA GLU A 90 -10.00 6.89 -6.51
C GLU A 90 -9.48 6.04 -5.35
N ALA A 91 -8.66 6.66 -4.47
CA ALA A 91 -8.10 6.00 -3.29
C ALA A 91 -7.94 6.99 -2.13
N MET A 92 -8.03 6.48 -0.91
CA MET A 92 -7.54 7.16 0.27
C MET A 92 -6.22 6.54 0.69
N ILE A 93 -5.20 7.37 0.91
CA ILE A 93 -3.85 6.93 1.22
C ILE A 93 -3.39 7.65 2.48
N LEU A 94 -3.01 6.86 3.50
CA LEU A 94 -2.39 7.34 4.73
C LEU A 94 -0.94 6.87 4.77
N ARG A 95 0.01 7.80 4.91
CA ARG A 95 1.44 7.51 5.03
C ARG A 95 2.01 8.14 6.29
N PHE A 96 2.84 7.41 7.00
CA PHE A 96 3.48 7.91 8.22
C PHE A 96 4.76 7.14 8.52
N ARG A 97 5.65 7.78 9.27
CA ARG A 97 6.82 7.13 9.82
C ARG A 97 6.49 6.51 11.18
N LEU A 98 7.10 5.38 11.50
CA LEU A 98 6.86 4.71 12.79
C LEU A 98 7.24 5.56 14.01
N ASP A 99 8.10 6.55 13.84
CA ASP A 99 8.57 7.43 14.90
C ASP A 99 7.86 8.79 14.99
N PHE A 100 6.74 8.98 14.27
CA PHE A 100 6.05 10.28 14.17
C PHE A 100 5.48 10.83 15.50
N LEU A 101 5.15 9.96 16.45
CA LEU A 101 4.76 10.34 17.82
C LEU A 101 5.94 10.28 18.82
N GLY A 102 7.18 10.17 18.30
CA GLY A 102 8.38 9.93 19.09
C GLY A 102 8.69 8.45 19.25
N LYS A 103 9.98 8.10 19.29
CA LYS A 103 10.44 6.69 19.29
C LYS A 103 9.78 5.75 20.32
N PRO A 104 9.42 6.20 21.55
CA PRO A 104 8.90 5.28 22.56
C PRO A 104 7.40 4.96 22.47
N TRP A 105 6.61 5.62 21.62
CA TRP A 105 5.15 5.48 21.64
C TRP A 105 4.64 4.04 21.40
N LEU A 106 5.34 3.26 20.57
CA LEU A 106 5.01 1.85 20.35
C LEU A 106 5.56 0.89 21.42
N GLN A 107 6.31 1.40 22.39
CA GLN A 107 6.92 0.57 23.45
C GLN A 107 6.05 0.51 24.71
N ILE A 108 5.02 1.33 24.81
CA ILE A 108 4.09 1.25 25.95
C ILE A 108 3.22 0.00 25.84
N PRO A 109 2.84 -0.64 26.98
CA PRO A 109 2.11 -1.91 26.97
C PRO A 109 0.79 -1.88 26.17
N GLU A 110 0.10 -0.75 26.17
CA GLU A 110 -1.18 -0.54 25.51
C GLU A 110 -1.07 -0.57 23.97
N MET A 111 0.12 -0.35 23.43
CA MET A 111 0.38 -0.35 21.98
C MET A 111 0.90 -1.70 21.45
N ARG A 112 0.94 -2.74 22.27
CA ARG A 112 1.47 -4.05 21.89
C ARG A 112 0.81 -4.62 20.63
N GLU A 113 -0.53 -4.55 20.52
CA GLU A 113 -1.26 -5.07 19.37
C GLU A 113 -0.99 -4.22 18.10
N VAL A 114 -0.90 -2.90 18.25
CA VAL A 114 -0.58 -1.99 17.14
C VAL A 114 0.87 -2.19 16.68
N LYS A 115 1.80 -2.38 17.60
CA LYS A 115 3.19 -2.71 17.30
C LYS A 115 3.28 -4.01 16.50
N GLN A 116 2.60 -5.06 16.94
CA GLN A 116 2.57 -6.33 16.20
C GLN A 116 1.98 -6.19 14.81
N LEU A 117 0.89 -5.42 14.66
CA LEU A 117 0.31 -5.11 13.35
C LEU A 117 1.34 -4.48 12.40
N PHE A 118 2.15 -3.52 12.87
CA PHE A 118 3.18 -2.89 12.03
C PHE A 118 4.37 -3.81 11.74
N GLU A 119 4.71 -4.72 12.63
CA GLU A 119 5.70 -5.77 12.37
C GLU A 119 5.18 -6.74 11.28
N ASP A 120 3.95 -7.19 11.38
CA ASP A 120 3.30 -8.07 10.40
C ASP A 120 3.13 -7.38 9.04
N ALA A 121 2.94 -6.05 9.03
CA ALA A 121 2.83 -5.26 7.80
C ALA A 121 4.10 -5.28 6.94
N ALA A 122 5.24 -5.75 7.45
CA ALA A 122 6.44 -6.00 6.65
C ALA A 122 6.18 -6.97 5.48
N HIS A 123 5.16 -7.81 5.58
CA HIS A 123 4.69 -8.70 4.53
C HIS A 123 3.53 -8.10 3.68
N GLY A 124 3.05 -6.90 4.03
CA GLY A 124 1.79 -6.39 3.55
C GLY A 124 0.59 -7.17 4.11
N ILE A 125 -0.44 -6.47 4.52
CA ILE A 125 -1.67 -7.09 5.05
C ILE A 125 -2.85 -6.59 4.24
N SER A 126 -3.61 -7.51 3.66
CA SER A 126 -4.91 -7.22 3.04
C SER A 126 -6.02 -7.56 4.03
N PHE A 127 -7.00 -6.66 4.17
CA PHE A 127 -8.16 -6.84 5.02
C PHE A 127 -9.40 -7.13 4.17
N SER A 128 -10.39 -7.80 4.77
CA SER A 128 -11.67 -8.04 4.11
C SER A 128 -12.53 -6.77 4.01
N GLN A 129 -13.60 -6.85 3.21
CA GLN A 129 -14.59 -5.79 3.09
C GLN A 129 -15.18 -5.38 4.45
N ILE A 130 -15.34 -6.32 5.40
CA ILE A 130 -15.88 -6.03 6.74
C ILE A 130 -14.99 -5.02 7.48
N THR A 131 -13.68 -5.24 7.48
CA THR A 131 -12.74 -4.29 8.11
C THR A 131 -12.64 -3.00 7.29
N SER A 132 -12.63 -3.09 5.96
CA SER A 132 -12.64 -1.92 5.07
C SER A 132 -13.84 -1.01 5.36
N ASP A 133 -15.05 -1.55 5.47
CA ASP A 133 -16.26 -0.78 5.77
C ASP A 133 -16.21 -0.08 7.14
N ARG A 134 -15.56 -0.72 8.13
CA ARG A 134 -15.39 -0.13 9.47
C ARG A 134 -14.42 1.04 9.50
N VAL A 135 -13.35 1.00 8.71
CA VAL A 135 -12.31 2.03 8.73
C VAL A 135 -12.54 3.16 7.73
N THR A 136 -13.33 2.93 6.68
CA THR A 136 -13.64 3.93 5.66
C THR A 136 -14.16 5.26 6.25
N PRO A 137 -15.15 5.28 7.15
CA PRO A 137 -15.64 6.54 7.73
C PRO A 137 -14.59 7.25 8.58
N ILE A 138 -13.68 6.49 9.23
CA ILE A 138 -12.58 7.08 10.02
C ILE A 138 -11.56 7.74 9.11
N LEU A 139 -11.15 7.08 8.02
CA LEU A 139 -10.25 7.66 7.03
C LEU A 139 -10.83 8.94 6.41
N GLN A 140 -12.13 8.93 6.08
CA GLN A 140 -12.83 10.11 5.55
C GLN A 140 -12.84 11.27 6.56
N LYS A 141 -13.19 10.98 7.81
CA LYS A 141 -13.17 11.96 8.92
C LYS A 141 -11.76 12.52 9.13
N MET A 142 -10.76 11.65 9.22
CA MET A 142 -9.35 11.99 9.42
C MET A 142 -8.81 12.88 8.30
N HIS A 143 -9.23 12.65 7.04
CA HIS A 143 -8.85 13.49 5.90
C HIS A 143 -9.34 14.93 6.05
N LEU A 144 -10.53 15.13 6.63
CA LEU A 144 -11.14 16.44 6.85
C LEU A 144 -10.71 17.10 8.17
N ALA A 145 -10.33 16.30 9.17
CA ALA A 145 -9.91 16.77 10.49
C ALA A 145 -8.60 17.56 10.45
N ARG A 146 -8.27 18.25 11.55
CA ARG A 146 -7.02 18.98 11.74
C ARG A 146 -6.54 18.85 13.19
N GLY A 147 -5.22 18.99 13.38
CA GLY A 147 -4.61 19.01 14.70
C GLY A 147 -4.81 17.69 15.46
N ILE A 148 -5.15 17.81 16.75
CA ILE A 148 -5.26 16.65 17.65
C ILE A 148 -6.35 15.66 17.22
N GLU A 149 -7.41 16.11 16.56
CA GLU A 149 -8.47 15.24 16.06
C GLU A 149 -7.96 14.22 15.04
N GLN A 150 -7.01 14.60 14.18
CA GLN A 150 -6.36 13.67 13.27
C GLN A 150 -5.59 12.58 14.00
N VAL A 151 -4.94 12.90 15.12
CA VAL A 151 -4.19 11.92 15.94
C VAL A 151 -5.15 10.97 16.64
N ILE A 152 -6.28 11.46 17.14
CA ILE A 152 -7.33 10.62 17.75
C ILE A 152 -7.87 9.64 16.70
N ASP A 153 -8.24 10.13 15.52
CA ASP A 153 -8.75 9.30 14.42
C ASP A 153 -7.69 8.27 13.97
N PHE A 154 -6.40 8.64 13.94
CA PHE A 154 -5.30 7.73 13.65
C PHE A 154 -5.26 6.57 14.68
N LEU A 155 -5.33 6.87 15.97
CA LEU A 155 -5.30 5.85 17.03
C LEU A 155 -6.55 4.95 16.97
N GLU A 156 -7.73 5.52 16.69
CA GLU A 156 -8.96 4.76 16.51
C GLU A 156 -8.86 3.81 15.31
N LEU A 157 -8.36 4.29 14.18
CA LEU A 157 -8.12 3.51 12.97
C LEU A 157 -7.22 2.28 13.26
N PHE A 158 -6.06 2.50 13.86
CA PHE A 158 -5.12 1.42 14.12
C PHE A 158 -5.54 0.48 15.24
N LYS A 159 -6.36 0.93 16.19
CA LYS A 159 -7.05 0.05 17.14
C LYS A 159 -7.94 -0.96 16.40
N ILE A 160 -8.74 -0.50 15.43
CA ILE A 160 -9.63 -1.38 14.65
C ILE A 160 -8.81 -2.38 13.82
N LEU A 161 -7.76 -1.91 13.14
CA LEU A 161 -6.92 -2.77 12.30
C LEU A 161 -6.15 -3.81 13.13
N ALA A 162 -5.63 -3.44 14.30
CA ALA A 162 -4.90 -4.34 15.19
C ALA A 162 -5.81 -5.44 15.78
N GLN A 163 -7.10 -5.16 15.95
CA GLN A 163 -8.10 -6.10 16.47
C GLN A 163 -8.80 -6.92 15.36
N ALA A 164 -8.54 -6.59 14.09
CA ALA A 164 -9.13 -7.31 12.97
C ALA A 164 -8.62 -8.76 12.92
N LYS A 165 -9.54 -9.71 12.68
CA LYS A 165 -9.23 -11.15 12.57
C LYS A 165 -9.18 -11.64 11.13
N ASP A 166 -9.43 -10.77 10.18
CA ASP A 166 -9.54 -11.02 8.75
C ASP A 166 -8.35 -10.48 7.94
N GLY A 167 -7.31 -10.00 8.64
CA GLY A 167 -6.04 -9.60 8.03
C GLY A 167 -5.30 -10.82 7.46
N ARG A 168 -4.90 -10.73 6.19
CA ARG A 168 -4.16 -11.77 5.48
C ARG A 168 -2.83 -11.22 4.97
N SER A 169 -1.73 -11.87 5.32
CA SER A 169 -0.41 -11.55 4.80
C SER A 169 -0.36 -11.75 3.27
N LEU A 170 0.29 -10.83 2.57
CA LEU A 170 0.40 -10.84 1.11
C LEU A 170 1.73 -11.45 0.65
N SER A 171 2.84 -10.88 1.05
CA SER A 171 4.16 -11.32 0.61
C SER A 171 4.70 -12.46 1.48
N THR A 172 5.39 -13.42 0.83
CA THR A 172 6.12 -14.48 1.54
C THR A 172 7.49 -14.02 2.02
N LYS A 173 7.98 -12.87 1.52
CA LYS A 173 9.31 -12.32 1.80
C LYS A 173 9.21 -10.99 2.55
N ILE A 174 10.13 -10.76 3.48
CA ILE A 174 10.36 -9.46 4.09
C ILE A 174 11.31 -8.67 3.17
N PHE A 175 10.89 -7.47 2.79
CA PHE A 175 11.69 -6.52 2.04
C PHE A 175 12.18 -5.43 3.00
N GLY A 176 13.46 -5.08 2.97
CA GLY A 176 13.98 -3.91 3.72
C GLY A 176 15.01 -4.16 4.82
N GLU A 177 15.29 -5.39 5.20
CA GLU A 177 16.39 -5.70 6.14
C GLU A 177 17.71 -6.13 5.49
N SER A 178 17.73 -6.30 4.18
CA SER A 178 18.92 -6.79 3.47
C SER A 178 19.33 -5.82 2.38
N LYS A 179 20.66 -5.64 2.23
CA LYS A 179 21.39 -4.99 1.14
C LYS A 179 20.64 -4.97 -0.20
N PRO A 180 20.91 -4.03 -1.13
CA PRO A 180 20.24 -3.95 -2.43
C PRO A 180 20.19 -5.33 -3.08
N ILE A 181 19.00 -5.90 -3.14
CA ILE A 181 18.79 -7.30 -3.43
C ILE A 181 18.90 -7.49 -4.94
N ASN A 182 19.79 -8.39 -5.39
CA ASN A 182 19.79 -8.94 -6.74
C ASN A 182 18.39 -9.54 -7.14
N ASP A 183 17.57 -9.92 -6.16
CA ASP A 183 16.21 -10.43 -6.38
C ASP A 183 15.21 -9.35 -6.86
N SER A 184 15.40 -8.08 -6.49
CA SER A 184 14.56 -7.00 -7.03
C SER A 184 14.82 -6.78 -8.51
N ASP A 185 16.03 -7.02 -8.99
CA ASP A 185 16.35 -6.94 -10.42
C ASP A 185 15.68 -8.09 -11.20
N ARG A 186 15.64 -9.29 -10.63
CA ARG A 186 14.90 -10.42 -11.21
C ARG A 186 13.41 -10.19 -11.24
N MET A 187 12.81 -9.71 -10.16
CA MET A 187 11.37 -9.40 -10.11
C MET A 187 11.01 -8.29 -11.11
N ASN A 188 11.86 -7.26 -11.24
CA ASN A 188 11.67 -6.21 -12.23
C ASN A 188 11.81 -6.72 -13.67
N GLN A 189 12.70 -7.67 -13.94
CA GLN A 189 12.81 -8.33 -15.24
C GLN A 189 11.55 -9.13 -15.55
N VAL A 190 11.07 -9.94 -14.59
CA VAL A 190 9.84 -10.75 -14.70
C VAL A 190 8.63 -9.86 -14.94
N LEU A 191 8.44 -8.84 -14.11
CA LEU A 191 7.33 -7.89 -14.27
C LEU A 191 7.44 -7.11 -15.59
N GLY A 192 8.66 -6.72 -15.97
CA GLY A 192 8.93 -6.08 -17.26
C GLY A 192 8.61 -6.97 -18.45
N TYR A 193 8.94 -8.26 -18.38
CA TYR A 193 8.61 -9.23 -19.40
C TYR A 193 7.09 -9.44 -19.49
N ILE A 194 6.42 -9.67 -18.37
CA ILE A 194 4.96 -9.79 -18.29
C ILE A 194 4.29 -8.53 -18.88
N HIS A 195 4.77 -7.34 -18.52
CA HIS A 195 4.25 -6.08 -19.06
C HIS A 195 4.37 -5.94 -20.58
N LYS A 196 5.46 -6.41 -21.13
CA LYS A 196 5.72 -6.31 -22.58
C LYS A 196 4.90 -7.30 -23.39
N HIS A 197 4.56 -8.45 -22.79
CA HIS A 197 3.93 -9.59 -23.46
C HIS A 197 2.50 -9.90 -22.95
N LEU A 198 1.80 -8.93 -22.34
CA LEU A 198 0.47 -9.11 -21.76
C LEU A 198 -0.62 -9.60 -22.73
N GLN A 199 -0.40 -9.40 -24.04
CA GLN A 199 -1.32 -9.86 -25.10
C GLN A 199 -0.95 -11.24 -25.66
N GLU A 200 0.14 -11.84 -25.15
CA GLU A 200 0.66 -13.12 -25.61
C GLU A 200 0.48 -14.19 -24.52
N LYS A 201 0.54 -15.46 -24.90
CA LYS A 201 0.53 -16.56 -23.93
C LYS A 201 1.90 -16.63 -23.23
N ILE A 202 1.97 -16.16 -22.00
CA ILE A 202 3.18 -16.18 -21.18
C ILE A 202 3.28 -17.54 -20.49
N THR A 203 4.46 -18.20 -20.60
CA THR A 203 4.79 -19.43 -19.88
C THR A 203 5.91 -19.19 -18.88
N LEU A 204 6.03 -20.05 -17.86
CA LEU A 204 7.13 -19.97 -16.89
C LEU A 204 8.51 -20.08 -17.56
N GLU A 205 8.63 -20.88 -18.61
CA GLU A 205 9.89 -21.04 -19.37
C GLU A 205 10.30 -19.75 -20.08
N THR A 206 9.34 -19.00 -20.65
CA THR A 206 9.62 -17.74 -21.34
C THR A 206 9.94 -16.58 -20.39
N VAL A 207 9.54 -16.70 -19.13
CA VAL A 207 9.85 -15.70 -18.08
C VAL A 207 11.19 -16.02 -17.40
N ALA A 208 11.62 -17.29 -17.40
CA ALA A 208 12.84 -17.75 -16.72
C ALA A 208 14.13 -17.62 -17.56
N ASN A 209 14.01 -17.42 -18.88
CA ASN A 209 15.11 -17.20 -19.82
C ASN A 209 15.30 -15.72 -20.10
#